data_0799bc891e6e1d799720e3e81ebf3a9b
#
_entry.id   0799bc891e6e1d799720e3e81ebf3a9b
#
_cell.length_a   1.000
_cell.length_b   1.000
_cell.length_c   1.000
_cell.angle_alpha   90.00
_cell.angle_beta   90.00
_cell.angle_gamma   90.00
#
_symmetry.space_group_name_H-M   'P 1'
#
loop_
_entity.id
_entity.type
_entity.pdbx_description
1 polymer ?
#
loop_
_entity_poly.entity_id
_entity_poly.type
_entity_poly.pdbx_seq_one_letter_code
_entity_poly.pdbx_strand_id
1 'polypeptide(L)'
;MPKTHHFILVHGAYHQPLHWSPLVKALHQSGHQTSTPRLPSVSATPIPDCLAADISAVKSAVVDAIANGSESVVPIFHSYGGIPGFEALATLTHEEKAKITRVICVSAFIVPKGDSLVSVQKPDSRNYVEIDVSFFLFLAT
;
A
#
# COMPACT_ATOMS: atom_id res chain seq x y z
N MET A 1 23.81 7.61 13.02
CA MET A 1 23.18 8.09 11.78
C MET A 1 21.71 7.69 11.78
N PRO A 2 20.79 8.52 11.29
CA PRO A 2 19.41 8.13 11.18
C PRO A 2 19.27 6.91 10.25
N LYS A 3 18.40 5.98 10.63
CA LYS A 3 18.18 4.75 9.86
C LYS A 3 17.50 5.11 8.53
N THR A 4 18.07 4.70 7.40
CA THR A 4 17.44 4.83 6.09
C THR A 4 16.31 3.81 5.95
N HIS A 5 15.14 4.27 5.51
CA HIS A 5 14.01 3.42 5.19
C HIS A 5 13.72 3.49 3.69
N HIS A 6 13.14 2.41 3.16
CA HIS A 6 12.57 2.40 1.82
C HIS A 6 11.04 2.39 1.92
N PHE A 7 10.39 3.44 1.47
CA PHE A 7 8.94 3.57 1.50
C PHE A 7 8.32 3.05 0.20
N ILE A 8 7.33 2.17 0.32
CA ILE A 8 6.54 1.69 -0.82
C ILE A 8 5.19 2.41 -0.76
N LEU A 9 4.98 3.36 -1.66
CA LEU A 9 3.81 4.24 -1.64
C LEU A 9 2.75 3.71 -2.61
N VAL A 10 1.69 3.10 -2.07
CA VAL A 10 0.61 2.48 -2.85
C VAL A 10 -0.60 3.41 -2.88
N HIS A 11 -0.93 3.89 -4.07
CA HIS A 11 -2.00 4.86 -4.28
C HIS A 11 -3.40 4.24 -4.19
N GLY A 12 -4.41 5.07 -4.00
CA GLY A 12 -5.82 4.70 -4.01
C GLY A 12 -6.40 4.54 -5.42
N ALA A 13 -7.68 4.13 -5.49
CA ALA A 13 -8.43 4.09 -6.73
C ALA A 13 -8.45 5.49 -7.39
N TYR A 14 -8.45 5.53 -8.71
CA TYR A 14 -8.43 6.77 -9.50
C TYR A 14 -7.21 7.67 -9.28
N HIS A 15 -6.23 7.23 -8.50
CA HIS A 15 -4.96 7.92 -8.28
C HIS A 15 -3.85 7.31 -9.13
N GLN A 16 -2.72 7.99 -9.15
CA GLN A 16 -1.51 7.57 -9.87
C GLN A 16 -0.27 7.84 -9.01
N PRO A 17 0.86 7.20 -9.31
CA PRO A 17 2.13 7.44 -8.60
C PRO A 17 2.51 8.93 -8.48
N LEU A 18 2.16 9.72 -9.50
CA LEU A 18 2.45 11.17 -9.53
C LEU A 18 1.87 11.93 -8.32
N HIS A 19 0.74 11.47 -7.77
CA HIS A 19 0.12 12.12 -6.61
C HIS A 19 0.98 12.01 -5.33
N TRP A 20 1.93 11.10 -5.30
CA TRP A 20 2.90 10.97 -4.21
C TRP A 20 4.09 11.93 -4.31
N SER A 21 4.25 12.69 -5.42
CA SER A 21 5.44 13.50 -5.68
C SER A 21 5.85 14.43 -4.55
N PRO A 22 4.94 15.14 -3.84
CA PRO A 22 5.34 15.97 -2.70
C PRO A 22 5.93 15.15 -1.55
N LEU A 23 5.33 14.00 -1.23
CA LEU A 23 5.81 13.11 -0.17
C LEU A 23 7.14 12.44 -0.57
N VAL A 24 7.27 11.98 -1.81
CA VAL A 24 8.52 11.44 -2.36
C VAL A 24 9.66 12.44 -2.19
N LYS A 25 9.42 13.71 -2.57
CA LYS A 25 10.42 14.77 -2.42
C LYS A 25 10.84 14.95 -0.96
N ALA A 26 9.88 15.00 -0.03
CA ALA A 26 10.16 15.17 1.38
C ALA A 26 10.95 13.97 1.97
N LEU A 27 10.58 12.75 1.60
CA LEU A 27 11.28 11.54 2.04
C LEU A 27 12.72 11.48 1.51
N HIS A 28 12.94 11.82 0.24
CA HIS A 28 14.28 11.88 -0.34
C HIS A 28 15.15 12.96 0.34
N GLN A 29 14.59 14.13 0.64
CA GLN A 29 15.28 15.18 1.39
C GLN A 29 15.67 14.75 2.81
N SER A 30 14.91 13.79 3.38
CA SER A 30 15.18 13.19 4.69
C SER A 30 16.12 11.97 4.61
N GLY A 31 16.68 11.66 3.45
CA GLY A 31 17.63 10.55 3.24
C GLY A 31 16.97 9.18 3.09
N HIS A 32 15.68 9.13 2.80
CA HIS A 32 14.96 7.89 2.56
C HIS A 32 14.85 7.56 1.07
N GLN A 33 14.54 6.29 0.78
CA GLN A 33 14.26 5.79 -0.57
C GLN A 33 12.75 5.58 -0.74
N THR A 34 12.27 5.61 -1.98
CA THR A 34 10.87 5.38 -2.28
C THR A 34 10.67 4.54 -3.54
N SER A 35 9.61 3.74 -3.55
CA SER A 35 9.03 3.12 -4.74
C SER A 35 7.54 3.46 -4.78
N THR A 36 7.06 3.82 -5.96
CA THR A 36 5.67 4.22 -6.20
C THR A 36 5.08 3.35 -7.29
N PRO A 37 4.70 2.08 -6.99
CA PRO A 37 4.16 1.19 -8.01
C PRO A 37 2.88 1.78 -8.59
N ARG A 38 2.75 1.71 -9.93
CA ARG A 38 1.49 1.99 -10.59
C ARG A 38 0.62 0.75 -10.52
N LEU A 39 -0.57 0.88 -9.97
CA LEU A 39 -1.55 -0.21 -9.95
C LEU A 39 -2.15 -0.40 -11.37
N PRO A 40 -2.07 -1.60 -11.95
CA PRO A 40 -2.63 -1.86 -13.27
C PRO A 40 -4.13 -1.56 -13.42
N SER A 41 -4.90 -1.64 -12.33
CA SER A 41 -6.34 -1.33 -12.31
C SER A 41 -6.69 0.10 -12.72
N VAL A 42 -5.73 1.03 -12.68
CA VAL A 42 -5.95 2.42 -13.14
C VAL A 42 -5.64 2.60 -14.63
N SER A 43 -5.46 1.52 -15.37
CA SER A 43 -5.30 1.56 -16.81
C SER A 43 -6.59 2.02 -17.51
N ALA A 44 -6.45 2.78 -18.60
CA ALA A 44 -7.58 3.15 -19.44
C ALA A 44 -8.18 1.94 -20.18
N THR A 45 -7.39 0.88 -20.36
CA THR A 45 -7.85 -0.38 -20.96
C THR A 45 -8.15 -1.37 -19.83
N PRO A 46 -9.38 -1.92 -19.76
CA PRO A 46 -9.70 -2.96 -18.80
C PRO A 46 -8.76 -4.16 -18.94
N ILE A 47 -8.27 -4.65 -17.80
CA ILE A 47 -7.45 -5.85 -17.73
C ILE A 47 -8.20 -6.95 -16.98
N PRO A 48 -8.12 -8.22 -17.44
CA PRO A 48 -8.63 -9.34 -16.67
C PRO A 48 -7.93 -9.43 -15.31
N ASP A 49 -8.67 -9.79 -14.28
CA ASP A 49 -8.14 -9.98 -12.92
C ASP A 49 -7.24 -8.82 -12.44
N CYS A 50 -7.78 -7.61 -12.51
CA CYS A 50 -7.04 -6.40 -12.16
C CYS A 50 -6.55 -6.41 -10.70
N LEU A 51 -7.27 -7.05 -9.77
CA LEU A 51 -6.83 -7.15 -8.39
C LEU A 51 -5.55 -7.99 -8.27
N ALA A 52 -5.47 -9.15 -8.93
CA ALA A 52 -4.25 -9.96 -8.92
C ALA A 52 -3.07 -9.21 -9.54
N ALA A 53 -3.31 -8.44 -10.59
CA ALA A 53 -2.28 -7.59 -11.19
C ALA A 53 -1.80 -6.48 -10.23
N ASP A 54 -2.71 -5.84 -9.50
CA ASP A 54 -2.39 -4.84 -8.49
C ASP A 54 -1.57 -5.46 -7.34
N ILE A 55 -1.97 -6.62 -6.83
CA ILE A 55 -1.23 -7.37 -5.81
C ILE A 55 0.19 -7.67 -6.28
N SER A 56 0.32 -8.15 -7.52
CA SER A 56 1.63 -8.47 -8.11
C SER A 56 2.51 -7.23 -8.22
N ALA A 57 1.95 -6.08 -8.63
CA ALA A 57 2.70 -4.83 -8.74
C ALA A 57 3.23 -4.35 -7.39
N VAL A 58 2.41 -4.43 -6.34
CA VAL A 58 2.84 -4.07 -4.97
C VAL A 58 3.90 -5.04 -4.46
N LYS A 59 3.67 -6.36 -4.62
CA LYS A 59 4.63 -7.37 -4.20
C LYS A 59 5.98 -7.18 -4.88
N SER A 60 6.00 -6.97 -6.19
CA SER A 60 7.24 -6.73 -6.92
C SER A 60 7.99 -5.52 -6.38
N ALA A 61 7.31 -4.41 -6.12
CA ALA A 61 7.95 -3.21 -5.57
C ALA A 61 8.60 -3.47 -4.20
N VAL A 62 7.97 -4.27 -3.33
CA VAL A 62 8.53 -4.67 -2.03
C VAL A 62 9.74 -5.56 -2.20
N VAL A 63 9.61 -6.62 -3.02
CA VAL A 63 10.68 -7.60 -3.25
C VAL A 63 11.89 -6.94 -3.90
N ASP A 64 11.68 -6.08 -4.89
CA ASP A 64 12.75 -5.33 -5.55
C ASP A 64 13.49 -4.41 -4.58
N ALA A 65 12.78 -3.72 -3.70
CA ALA A 65 13.41 -2.90 -2.67
C ALA A 65 14.31 -3.73 -1.74
N ILE A 66 13.84 -4.90 -1.32
CA ILE A 66 14.62 -5.83 -0.49
C ILE A 66 15.84 -6.38 -1.25
N ALA A 67 15.64 -6.82 -2.49
CA ALA A 67 16.69 -7.35 -3.35
C ALA A 67 17.81 -6.30 -3.63
N ASN A 68 17.43 -5.02 -3.67
CA ASN A 68 18.37 -3.91 -3.80
C ASN A 68 19.02 -3.47 -2.46
N GLY A 69 18.90 -4.29 -1.42
CA GLY A 69 19.62 -4.12 -0.15
C GLY A 69 18.87 -3.30 0.91
N SER A 70 17.58 -3.06 0.76
CA SER A 70 16.81 -2.36 1.79
C SER A 70 16.59 -3.24 3.01
N GLU A 71 17.16 -2.84 4.14
CA GLU A 71 17.02 -3.53 5.44
C GLU A 71 15.78 -3.10 6.23
N SER A 72 15.10 -2.06 5.78
CA SER A 72 13.90 -1.52 6.42
C SER A 72 12.95 -0.98 5.38
N VAL A 73 11.90 -1.74 5.12
CA VAL A 73 10.83 -1.38 4.17
C VAL A 73 9.59 -0.95 4.95
N VAL A 74 9.01 0.16 4.53
CA VAL A 74 7.81 0.75 5.14
C VAL A 74 6.76 0.97 4.06
N PRO A 75 5.81 0.06 3.87
CA PRO A 75 4.67 0.29 3.00
C PRO A 75 3.75 1.38 3.55
N ILE A 76 3.28 2.25 2.66
CA ILE A 76 2.25 3.26 2.93
C ILE A 76 1.09 2.98 1.97
N PHE A 77 -0.06 2.65 2.52
CA PHE A 77 -1.27 2.34 1.76
C PHE A 77 -2.27 3.47 1.88
N HIS A 78 -2.79 3.93 0.77
CA HIS A 78 -3.85 4.92 0.73
C HIS A 78 -5.13 4.32 0.13
N SER A 79 -6.26 4.48 0.82
CA SER A 79 -7.59 4.12 0.33
C SER A 79 -7.65 2.67 -0.21
N TYR A 80 -8.06 2.48 -1.46
CA TYR A 80 -8.07 1.19 -2.15
C TYR A 80 -6.72 0.46 -2.10
N GLY A 81 -5.61 1.19 -2.08
CA GLY A 81 -4.26 0.60 -2.03
C GLY A 81 -4.02 -0.31 -0.82
N GLY A 82 -4.85 -0.22 0.21
CA GLY A 82 -4.82 -1.16 1.34
C GLY A 82 -5.19 -2.58 0.95
N ILE A 83 -6.12 -2.76 0.01
CA ILE A 83 -6.58 -4.09 -0.42
C ILE A 83 -5.44 -4.87 -1.11
N PRO A 84 -4.90 -4.44 -2.26
CA PRO A 84 -3.78 -5.14 -2.89
C PRO A 84 -2.51 -5.11 -2.02
N GLY A 85 -2.37 -4.06 -1.20
CA GLY A 85 -1.22 -3.90 -0.32
C GLY A 85 -1.13 -5.01 0.74
N PHE A 86 -2.17 -5.23 1.52
CA PHE A 86 -2.18 -6.28 2.54
C PHE A 86 -2.11 -7.68 1.94
N GLU A 87 -2.81 -7.92 0.83
CA GLU A 87 -2.72 -9.19 0.12
C GLU A 87 -1.28 -9.46 -0.39
N ALA A 88 -0.62 -8.46 -0.92
CA ALA A 88 0.78 -8.57 -1.33
C ALA A 88 1.69 -8.93 -0.16
N LEU A 89 1.56 -8.23 0.99
CA LEU A 89 2.35 -8.52 2.19
C LEU A 89 2.07 -9.92 2.74
N ALA A 90 0.84 -10.42 2.64
CA ALA A 90 0.47 -11.76 3.09
C ALA A 90 1.23 -12.85 2.34
N THR A 91 1.55 -12.63 1.06
CA THR A 91 2.25 -13.60 0.18
C THR A 91 3.78 -13.55 0.27
N LEU A 92 4.34 -12.64 1.04
CA LEU A 92 5.78 -12.55 1.25
C LEU A 92 6.30 -13.75 2.06
N THR A 93 7.54 -14.13 1.82
CA THR A 93 8.25 -15.12 2.64
C THR A 93 8.48 -14.60 4.06
N HIS A 94 8.86 -15.48 4.97
CA HIS A 94 9.19 -15.09 6.34
C HIS A 94 10.37 -14.09 6.38
N GLU A 95 11.38 -14.30 5.55
CA GLU A 95 12.55 -13.46 5.45
C GLU A 95 12.21 -12.07 4.90
N GLU A 96 11.39 -12.00 3.85
CA GLU A 96 10.91 -10.74 3.29
C GLU A 96 10.04 -9.97 4.30
N LYS A 97 9.14 -10.66 5.02
CA LYS A 97 8.32 -10.07 6.08
C LYS A 97 9.16 -9.46 7.20
N ALA A 98 10.29 -10.07 7.55
CA ALA A 98 11.21 -9.55 8.55
C ALA A 98 11.82 -8.19 8.18
N LYS A 99 11.83 -7.82 6.89
CA LYS A 99 12.28 -6.51 6.41
C LYS A 99 11.19 -5.44 6.48
N ILE A 100 9.92 -5.83 6.65
CA ILE A 100 8.81 -4.88 6.83
C ILE A 100 8.82 -4.40 8.28
N THR A 101 9.29 -3.21 8.50
CA THR A 101 9.43 -2.67 9.85
C THR A 101 8.19 -1.95 10.36
N ARG A 102 7.37 -1.44 9.46
CA ARG A 102 6.08 -0.78 9.73
C ARG A 102 5.19 -0.86 8.51
N VAL A 103 3.88 -0.74 8.71
CA VAL A 103 2.89 -0.46 7.67
C VAL A 103 2.13 0.80 8.10
N ILE A 104 2.01 1.76 7.20
CA ILE A 104 1.28 3.01 7.45
C ILE A 104 0.01 2.99 6.58
N CYS A 105 -1.13 3.18 7.21
CA CYS A 105 -2.41 3.28 6.54
C CYS A 105 -2.89 4.73 6.55
N VAL A 106 -3.13 5.28 5.36
CA VAL A 106 -3.69 6.62 5.18
C VAL A 106 -5.10 6.45 4.64
N SER A 107 -6.10 6.49 5.50
CA SER A 107 -7.49 6.23 5.13
C SER A 107 -7.65 4.98 4.25
N ALA A 108 -6.88 3.93 4.56
CA ALA A 108 -6.82 2.72 3.75
C ALA A 108 -7.89 1.73 4.15
N PHE A 109 -8.40 0.99 3.17
CA PHE A 109 -9.28 -0.13 3.44
C PHE A 109 -8.49 -1.31 4.02
N ILE A 110 -8.96 -1.81 5.15
CA ILE A 110 -8.50 -3.05 5.78
C ILE A 110 -9.67 -4.02 5.75
N VAL A 111 -9.57 -5.02 4.89
CA VAL A 111 -10.62 -6.00 4.68
C VAL A 111 -10.20 -7.32 5.31
N PRO A 112 -11.07 -7.97 6.14
CA PRO A 112 -10.76 -9.27 6.69
C PRO A 112 -10.52 -10.32 5.61
N LYS A 113 -9.74 -11.35 5.93
CA LYS A 113 -9.50 -12.46 5.00
C LYS A 113 -10.79 -13.14 4.58
N GLY A 114 -10.99 -13.27 3.28
CA GLY A 114 -12.19 -13.87 2.70
C GLY A 114 -13.32 -12.86 2.39
N ASP A 115 -13.19 -11.62 2.85
CA ASP A 115 -14.12 -10.56 2.52
C ASP A 115 -13.64 -9.73 1.33
N SER A 116 -14.55 -8.94 0.77
CA SER A 116 -14.27 -7.99 -0.30
C SER A 116 -14.68 -6.58 0.14
N LEU A 117 -14.21 -5.56 -0.59
CA LEU A 117 -14.66 -4.19 -0.35
C LEU A 117 -16.19 -4.07 -0.41
N VAL A 118 -16.82 -4.78 -1.35
CA VAL A 118 -18.27 -4.77 -1.51
C VAL A 118 -18.98 -5.45 -0.33
N SER A 119 -18.42 -6.53 0.22
CA SER A 119 -19.02 -7.25 1.35
C SER A 119 -18.99 -6.46 2.65
N VAL A 120 -17.99 -5.60 2.84
CA VAL A 120 -17.88 -4.76 4.05
C VAL A 120 -18.64 -3.43 3.91
N GLN A 121 -19.07 -3.07 2.71
CA GLN A 121 -19.95 -1.93 2.50
C GLN A 121 -21.39 -2.32 2.83
N LYS A 122 -22.00 -1.64 3.79
CA LYS A 122 -23.42 -1.87 4.11
C LYS A 122 -24.31 -1.53 2.92
N PRO A 123 -25.32 -2.37 2.58
CA PRO A 123 -26.21 -2.16 1.43
C PRO A 123 -26.94 -0.80 1.40
N ASP A 124 -27.14 -0.17 2.56
CA ASP A 124 -27.86 1.09 2.72
C ASP A 124 -26.99 2.35 2.64
N SER A 125 -25.69 2.22 2.47
CA SER A 125 -24.80 3.37 2.29
C SER A 125 -24.87 3.91 0.85
N ARG A 126 -26.06 4.27 0.41
CA ARG A 126 -26.29 4.72 -0.98
C ARG A 126 -25.61 6.03 -1.35
N ASN A 127 -25.00 6.74 -0.43
CA ASN A 127 -24.50 8.07 -0.79
C ASN A 127 -23.13 8.45 -0.27
N TYR A 128 -22.62 7.88 0.76
CA TYR A 128 -21.24 8.10 1.22
C TYR A 128 -20.84 6.91 2.08
N VAL A 129 -19.70 6.33 1.79
CA VAL A 129 -19.01 5.49 2.76
C VAL A 129 -18.57 6.43 3.86
N GLU A 130 -19.38 6.63 4.88
CA GLU A 130 -18.93 7.19 6.13
C GLU A 130 -18.07 6.11 6.78
N ILE A 131 -16.80 6.08 6.36
CA ILE A 131 -15.80 5.29 7.05
C ILE A 131 -15.50 6.10 8.29
N ASP A 132 -16.04 5.66 9.41
CA ASP A 132 -15.52 6.07 10.71
C ASP A 132 -14.06 5.60 10.75
N VAL A 133 -13.17 6.52 10.32
CA VAL A 133 -11.73 6.30 10.35
C VAL A 133 -11.30 6.48 11.80
N SER A 134 -11.63 5.49 12.61
CA SER A 134 -10.92 5.29 13.86
C SER A 134 -9.47 5.06 13.48
N PHE A 135 -8.66 6.09 13.59
CA PHE A 135 -7.24 6.03 13.35
C PHE A 135 -6.63 4.94 14.21
N PHE A 136 -6.39 3.78 13.64
CA PHE A 136 -5.45 2.85 14.22
C PHE A 136 -4.03 3.32 13.89
N LEU A 137 -3.59 4.33 14.63
CA LEU A 137 -2.19 4.64 14.74
C LEU A 137 -1.59 3.56 15.65
N PHE A 138 -1.12 2.46 15.11
CA PHE A 138 -0.25 1.56 15.83
C PHE A 138 1.11 2.24 15.96
N LEU A 139 1.24 3.06 17.00
CA LEU A 139 2.54 3.38 17.55
C LEU A 139 2.96 2.15 18.36
N ALA A 140 3.69 1.24 17.73
CA ALA A 140 4.45 0.25 18.48
C ALA A 140 5.61 0.99 19.14
N THR A 141 5.53 1.15 20.44
CA THR A 141 6.66 1.51 21.31
C THR A 141 7.67 0.38 21.35
#